data_767222c56f5fe0d507d7a6a49931e6fc
#
_entry.id   767222c56f5fe0d507d7a6a49931e6fc
#
_cell.length_a   1.000
_cell.length_b   1.000
_cell.length_c   1.000
_cell.angle_alpha   90.00
_cell.angle_beta   90.00
_cell.angle_gamma   90.00
#
_symmetry.space_group_name_H-M   'P 1'
#
loop_
_entity.id
_entity.type
_entity.pdbx_description
1 polymer ?
#
loop_
_entity_poly.entity_id
_entity_poly.type
_entity_poly.pdbx_seq_one_letter_code
_entity_poly.pdbx_strand_id
1 'polypeptide(L)'
;MKITLRIGGLASTLAAGLLFAGSAIAVEGSTVNQSYVGDSQGKNVMDSSGNCVRTSSWKVEDMTVECGAEPPAPVVEATPPPPPPPVVMYEKTTMSTTALFDFDSDVLKEEGKVALHELGDDIKSKSGKVVDIDIIGHTDSTGPEDYNQGLSERRAQAVADYIISEGIDASIIDVSGEGESNPIASNDTREGRAENRRVDINVGVEQPQ
;
A
#
# COMPACT_ATOMS: atom_id res chain seq x y z
N MET A 1 33.98 11.42 46.79
CA MET A 1 32.84 10.72 47.36
C MET A 1 32.44 9.61 46.42
N LYS A 2 32.86 8.37 46.74
CA LYS A 2 32.65 7.20 45.85
C LYS A 2 31.38 6.49 46.30
N ILE A 3 30.38 6.39 45.43
CA ILE A 3 29.20 5.58 45.66
C ILE A 3 29.26 4.39 44.71
N THR A 4 29.45 3.23 45.32
CA THR A 4 29.47 1.93 44.65
C THR A 4 28.05 1.40 44.70
N LEU A 5 27.34 1.29 43.56
CA LEU A 5 26.05 0.61 43.50
C LEU A 5 26.25 -0.80 42.96
N ARG A 6 25.93 -1.79 43.80
CA ARG A 6 25.91 -3.21 43.41
C ARG A 6 24.58 -3.47 42.67
N ILE A 7 24.68 -3.96 41.44
CA ILE A 7 23.54 -4.47 40.70
C ILE A 7 23.52 -5.98 40.89
N GLY A 8 22.51 -6.47 41.60
CA GLY A 8 22.19 -7.88 41.72
C GLY A 8 21.53 -8.38 40.43
N GLY A 9 22.07 -9.44 39.87
CA GLY A 9 21.49 -10.08 38.69
C GLY A 9 20.23 -10.88 39.03
N LEU A 10 19.20 -10.68 38.21
CA LEU A 10 18.12 -11.65 38.04
C LEU A 10 18.12 -12.05 36.56
N ALA A 11 18.63 -13.23 36.33
CA ALA A 11 18.53 -13.93 35.06
C ALA A 11 17.09 -14.46 34.90
N SER A 12 16.28 -13.80 34.14
CA SER A 12 15.01 -14.33 33.65
C SER A 12 15.25 -15.00 32.30
N THR A 13 15.38 -16.32 32.35
CA THR A 13 15.36 -17.16 31.16
C THR A 13 13.94 -17.17 30.58
N LEU A 14 13.70 -16.39 29.55
CA LEU A 14 12.53 -16.54 28.66
C LEU A 14 12.81 -17.75 27.79
N ALA A 15 12.21 -18.89 28.14
CA ALA A 15 12.08 -20.01 27.24
C ALA A 15 11.15 -19.65 26.10
N ALA A 16 11.71 -19.31 24.94
CA ALA A 16 10.94 -19.23 23.69
C ALA A 16 10.56 -20.67 23.33
N GLY A 17 9.32 -21.03 23.62
CA GLY A 17 8.73 -22.27 23.14
C GLY A 17 8.55 -22.19 21.63
N LEU A 18 9.47 -22.74 20.85
CA LEU A 18 9.23 -23.12 19.47
C LEU A 18 8.19 -24.24 19.50
N LEU A 19 6.96 -23.90 19.16
CA LEU A 19 5.97 -24.87 18.72
C LEU A 19 6.42 -25.41 17.36
N PHE A 20 7.27 -26.42 17.39
CA PHE A 20 7.40 -27.34 16.26
C PHE A 20 6.03 -28.00 16.11
N ALA A 21 5.28 -27.63 15.07
CA ALA A 21 4.24 -28.46 14.52
C ALA A 21 4.96 -29.76 14.08
N GLY A 22 4.98 -30.71 14.97
CA GLY A 22 5.48 -32.06 14.67
C GLY A 22 4.60 -32.58 13.55
N SER A 23 5.15 -32.69 12.34
CA SER A 23 4.67 -33.61 11.34
C SER A 23 4.65 -34.97 12.03
N ALA A 24 3.47 -35.43 12.39
CA ALA A 24 3.25 -36.80 12.77
C ALA A 24 3.67 -37.64 11.56
N ILE A 25 4.89 -38.14 11.58
CA ILE A 25 5.27 -39.26 10.74
C ILE A 25 4.37 -40.39 11.24
N ALA A 26 3.31 -40.66 10.52
CA ALA A 26 2.55 -41.89 10.71
C ALA A 26 3.56 -43.04 10.51
N VAL A 27 3.95 -43.64 11.59
CA VAL A 27 4.60 -44.96 11.53
C VAL A 27 3.56 -45.85 10.90
N GLU A 28 3.82 -46.30 9.68
CA GLU A 28 3.02 -47.34 9.01
C GLU A 28 3.06 -48.61 9.88
N GLY A 29 2.20 -48.61 10.89
CA GLY A 29 1.71 -49.84 11.46
C GLY A 29 0.76 -50.43 10.42
N SER A 30 1.11 -51.59 9.90
CA SER A 30 0.31 -52.39 8.98
C SER A 30 -1.11 -52.58 9.54
N THR A 31 -1.98 -51.59 9.29
CA THR A 31 -3.41 -51.75 9.54
C THR A 31 -3.93 -52.53 8.35
N VAL A 32 -4.07 -53.82 8.54
CA VAL A 32 -4.81 -54.67 7.62
C VAL A 32 -6.18 -53.98 7.45
N ASN A 33 -6.45 -53.42 6.31
CA ASN A 33 -7.73 -52.82 6.02
C ASN A 33 -8.77 -53.97 5.99
N GLN A 34 -9.61 -54.05 7.05
CA GLN A 34 -10.59 -55.11 7.20
C GLN A 34 -11.58 -55.23 6.01
N SER A 35 -11.54 -54.25 5.13
CA SER A 35 -12.41 -54.15 3.93
C SER A 35 -11.88 -55.00 2.76
N TYR A 36 -10.61 -55.44 2.80
CA TYR A 36 -10.01 -56.33 1.81
C TYR A 36 -9.42 -57.57 2.46
N VAL A 37 -9.38 -58.64 1.67
CA VAL A 37 -8.72 -59.87 2.11
C VAL A 37 -7.20 -59.68 2.09
N GLY A 38 -6.54 -59.81 3.24
CA GLY A 38 -5.08 -59.73 3.38
C GLY A 38 -4.46 -61.11 3.40
N ASP A 39 -3.24 -61.22 2.91
CA ASP A 39 -2.40 -62.40 3.09
C ASP A 39 -1.76 -62.44 4.51
N SER A 40 -0.97 -63.44 4.81
CA SER A 40 -0.31 -63.62 6.10
C SER A 40 0.74 -62.54 6.39
N GLN A 41 1.08 -61.69 5.44
CA GLN A 41 2.02 -60.55 5.55
C GLN A 41 1.29 -59.21 5.59
N GLY A 42 -0.06 -59.19 5.55
CA GLY A 42 -0.88 -58.01 5.59
C GLY A 42 -1.01 -57.28 4.26
N LYS A 43 -0.64 -57.90 3.14
CA LYS A 43 -0.80 -57.33 1.80
C LYS A 43 -2.16 -57.76 1.22
N ASN A 44 -2.84 -56.85 0.49
CA ASN A 44 -4.08 -57.14 -0.13
C ASN A 44 -3.97 -58.27 -1.17
N VAL A 45 -4.85 -59.26 -1.10
CA VAL A 45 -4.94 -60.36 -2.07
C VAL A 45 -5.60 -59.83 -3.33
N MET A 46 -4.99 -60.15 -4.49
CA MET A 46 -5.50 -59.83 -5.80
C MET A 46 -6.15 -61.05 -6.46
N ASP A 47 -7.22 -60.83 -7.20
CA ASP A 47 -7.80 -61.87 -8.06
C ASP A 47 -6.97 -62.06 -9.34
N SER A 48 -7.38 -63.01 -10.18
CA SER A 48 -6.71 -63.29 -11.45
C SER A 48 -6.76 -62.15 -12.46
N SER A 49 -7.57 -61.15 -12.24
CA SER A 49 -7.74 -59.94 -13.08
C SER A 49 -6.98 -58.73 -12.50
N GLY A 50 -6.30 -58.89 -11.34
CA GLY A 50 -5.53 -57.81 -10.69
C GLY A 50 -6.37 -56.90 -9.81
N ASN A 51 -7.61 -57.28 -9.44
CA ASN A 51 -8.40 -56.49 -8.53
C ASN A 51 -8.27 -57.01 -7.09
N CYS A 52 -8.32 -56.10 -6.12
CA CYS A 52 -8.28 -56.47 -4.72
C CYS A 52 -9.56 -57.28 -4.32
N VAL A 53 -9.38 -58.42 -3.66
CA VAL A 53 -10.48 -59.22 -3.16
C VAL A 53 -11.13 -58.53 -1.95
N ARG A 54 -12.41 -58.19 -2.08
CA ARG A 54 -13.20 -57.46 -1.07
C ARG A 54 -13.78 -58.38 -0.03
N THR A 55 -13.86 -57.92 1.20
CA THR A 55 -14.63 -58.62 2.27
C THR A 55 -16.10 -58.23 2.21
N SER A 56 -16.97 -58.93 2.97
CA SER A 56 -18.38 -58.60 3.12
C SER A 56 -18.64 -57.27 3.82
N SER A 57 -17.62 -56.68 4.46
CA SER A 57 -17.67 -55.38 5.14
C SER A 57 -17.20 -54.22 4.28
N TRP A 58 -16.81 -54.47 3.05
CA TRP A 58 -16.26 -53.44 2.14
C TRP A 58 -17.29 -52.38 1.77
N LYS A 59 -16.84 -51.13 1.77
CA LYS A 59 -17.56 -49.96 1.28
C LYS A 59 -16.74 -49.17 0.28
N VAL A 60 -17.36 -48.34 -0.54
CA VAL A 60 -16.70 -47.54 -1.59
C VAL A 60 -15.65 -46.58 -0.96
N GLU A 61 -15.92 -46.06 0.23
CA GLU A 61 -15.00 -45.21 0.99
C GLU A 61 -13.73 -45.91 1.45
N ASP A 62 -13.67 -47.23 1.41
CA ASP A 62 -12.51 -48.03 1.76
C ASP A 62 -11.56 -48.30 0.60
N MET A 63 -11.83 -47.73 -0.59
CA MET A 63 -10.97 -47.88 -1.75
C MET A 63 -9.57 -47.27 -1.48
N THR A 64 -8.53 -48.06 -1.72
CA THR A 64 -7.13 -47.61 -1.66
C THR A 64 -6.58 -47.42 -3.06
N VAL A 65 -5.50 -46.63 -3.19
CA VAL A 65 -4.84 -46.39 -4.49
C VAL A 65 -4.34 -47.72 -5.10
N GLU A 66 -3.87 -48.64 -4.28
CA GLU A 66 -3.44 -49.99 -4.72
C GLU A 66 -4.61 -50.83 -5.27
N CYS A 67 -5.83 -50.53 -4.83
CA CYS A 67 -7.03 -51.27 -5.18
C CYS A 67 -7.94 -50.48 -6.14
N GLY A 68 -7.42 -49.51 -6.87
CA GLY A 68 -8.09 -48.78 -7.93
C GLY A 68 -8.73 -47.45 -7.52
N ALA A 69 -8.47 -46.96 -6.31
CA ALA A 69 -8.85 -45.58 -6.00
C ALA A 69 -7.97 -44.59 -6.81
N GLU A 70 -8.57 -43.53 -7.32
CA GLU A 70 -7.79 -42.42 -7.87
C GLU A 70 -6.88 -41.83 -6.78
N PRO A 71 -5.58 -41.60 -7.09
CA PRO A 71 -4.72 -40.93 -6.14
C PRO A 71 -5.33 -39.54 -5.80
N PRO A 72 -5.28 -39.10 -4.54
CA PRO A 72 -5.80 -37.80 -4.17
C PRO A 72 -5.14 -36.74 -5.08
N ALA A 73 -5.98 -35.86 -5.63
CA ALA A 73 -5.49 -34.75 -6.44
C ALA A 73 -4.42 -33.99 -5.66
N PRO A 74 -3.31 -33.57 -6.34
CA PRO A 74 -2.27 -32.80 -5.66
C PRO A 74 -2.93 -31.58 -4.98
N VAL A 75 -2.74 -31.49 -3.67
CA VAL A 75 -3.17 -30.32 -2.90
C VAL A 75 -2.33 -29.15 -3.42
N VAL A 76 -2.93 -28.35 -4.30
CA VAL A 76 -2.35 -27.08 -4.72
C VAL A 76 -2.42 -26.20 -3.48
N GLU A 77 -1.29 -26.02 -2.79
CA GLU A 77 -1.20 -25.00 -1.73
C GLU A 77 -1.64 -23.66 -2.38
N ALA A 78 -2.76 -23.13 -1.88
CA ALA A 78 -3.23 -21.84 -2.33
C ALA A 78 -2.13 -20.83 -2.01
N THR A 79 -1.56 -20.22 -3.04
CA THR A 79 -0.63 -19.08 -2.85
C THR A 79 -1.35 -18.04 -2.00
N PRO A 80 -0.71 -17.52 -0.94
CA PRO A 80 -1.33 -16.48 -0.13
C PRO A 80 -1.73 -15.31 -1.04
N PRO A 81 -2.86 -14.67 -0.78
CA PRO A 81 -3.27 -13.50 -1.56
C PRO A 81 -2.15 -12.44 -1.52
N PRO A 82 -1.94 -11.70 -2.62
CA PRO A 82 -0.97 -10.62 -2.62
C PRO A 82 -1.30 -9.63 -1.49
N PRO A 83 -0.29 -9.00 -0.88
CA PRO A 83 -0.53 -7.97 0.13
C PRO A 83 -1.41 -6.87 -0.47
N PRO A 84 -2.29 -6.24 0.34
CA PRO A 84 -3.08 -5.11 -0.14
C PRO A 84 -2.15 -3.99 -0.63
N PRO A 85 -2.58 -3.18 -1.62
CA PRO A 85 -1.80 -2.04 -2.07
C PRO A 85 -1.58 -1.04 -0.93
N PRO A 86 -0.46 -0.31 -0.93
CA PRO A 86 -0.20 0.73 0.06
C PRO A 86 -1.32 1.79 0.05
N VAL A 87 -1.64 2.31 1.23
CA VAL A 87 -2.62 3.38 1.38
C VAL A 87 -1.87 4.71 1.23
N VAL A 88 -2.26 5.50 0.22
CA VAL A 88 -1.75 6.87 0.03
C VAL A 88 -2.72 7.86 0.67
N MET A 89 -2.20 8.75 1.51
CA MET A 89 -2.96 9.86 2.08
C MET A 89 -2.48 11.18 1.50
N TYR A 90 -3.42 12.06 1.12
CA TYR A 90 -3.10 13.36 0.57
C TYR A 90 -3.14 14.44 1.64
N GLU A 91 -2.03 15.17 1.76
CA GLU A 91 -1.93 16.37 2.59
C GLU A 91 -2.08 17.59 1.67
N LYS A 92 -3.15 18.36 1.89
CA LYS A 92 -3.44 19.55 1.07
C LYS A 92 -2.88 20.81 1.73
N THR A 93 -2.06 21.55 1.01
CA THR A 93 -1.63 22.91 1.35
C THR A 93 -2.22 23.89 0.35
N THR A 94 -2.90 24.93 0.82
CA THR A 94 -3.47 26.00 -0.03
C THR A 94 -2.72 27.29 0.21
N MET A 95 -2.19 27.89 -0.87
CA MET A 95 -1.48 29.16 -0.83
C MET A 95 -2.23 30.24 -1.62
N SER A 96 -2.41 31.43 -1.02
CA SER A 96 -2.98 32.57 -1.75
C SER A 96 -2.04 33.03 -2.84
N THR A 97 -2.56 33.28 -4.06
CA THR A 97 -1.75 33.85 -5.15
C THR A 97 -1.22 35.23 -4.82
N THR A 98 -1.91 36.01 -3.96
CA THR A 98 -1.40 37.34 -3.53
C THR A 98 -0.18 37.24 -2.62
N ALA A 99 0.02 36.11 -1.93
CA ALA A 99 1.24 35.83 -1.19
C ALA A 99 2.37 35.37 -2.12
N LEU A 100 2.05 34.64 -3.16
CA LEU A 100 3.04 34.07 -4.07
C LEU A 100 3.46 35.01 -5.20
N PHE A 101 2.53 35.79 -5.77
CA PHE A 101 2.73 36.56 -6.99
C PHE A 101 2.30 38.02 -6.83
N ASP A 102 2.83 38.91 -7.67
CA ASP A 102 2.29 40.24 -7.84
C ASP A 102 0.94 40.21 -8.61
N PHE A 103 0.25 41.34 -8.61
CA PHE A 103 -1.01 41.44 -9.32
C PHE A 103 -0.81 41.16 -10.82
N ASP A 104 -1.68 40.31 -11.37
CA ASP A 104 -1.65 39.88 -12.78
C ASP A 104 -0.30 39.35 -13.27
N SER A 105 0.40 38.64 -12.36
CA SER A 105 1.74 38.09 -12.60
C SER A 105 1.77 36.57 -12.30
N ASP A 106 2.67 35.89 -12.96
CA ASP A 106 3.12 34.51 -12.75
C ASP A 106 4.57 34.42 -12.24
N VAL A 107 5.19 35.60 -11.94
CA VAL A 107 6.54 35.67 -11.36
C VAL A 107 6.45 35.63 -9.85
N LEU A 108 7.13 34.65 -9.23
CA LEU A 108 7.16 34.48 -7.77
C LEU A 108 7.85 35.66 -7.08
N LYS A 109 7.21 36.18 -6.03
CA LYS A 109 7.80 37.16 -5.11
C LYS A 109 8.76 36.47 -4.14
N GLU A 110 9.64 37.27 -3.52
CA GLU A 110 10.59 36.72 -2.54
C GLU A 110 9.89 36.11 -1.33
N GLU A 111 8.78 36.72 -0.85
CA GLU A 111 7.97 36.17 0.23
C GLU A 111 7.32 34.83 -0.17
N GLY A 112 6.89 34.73 -1.44
CA GLY A 112 6.37 33.49 -2.00
C GLY A 112 7.41 32.37 -2.07
N LYS A 113 8.64 32.73 -2.47
CA LYS A 113 9.77 31.78 -2.49
C LYS A 113 10.11 31.26 -1.10
N VAL A 114 10.10 32.13 -0.08
CA VAL A 114 10.31 31.70 1.32
C VAL A 114 9.27 30.67 1.75
N ALA A 115 7.98 30.95 1.49
CA ALA A 115 6.91 30.02 1.86
C ALA A 115 7.01 28.66 1.10
N LEU A 116 7.40 28.71 -0.19
CA LEU A 116 7.62 27.51 -0.99
C LEU A 116 8.89 26.75 -0.58
N HIS A 117 9.92 27.44 -0.12
CA HIS A 117 11.11 26.80 0.43
C HIS A 117 10.79 26.01 1.71
N GLU A 118 10.02 26.60 2.63
CA GLU A 118 9.56 25.92 3.84
C GLU A 118 8.72 24.69 3.49
N LEU A 119 7.82 24.78 2.50
CA LEU A 119 7.06 23.64 2.01
C LEU A 119 7.98 22.58 1.38
N GLY A 120 8.96 22.97 0.58
CA GLY A 120 9.95 22.08 -0.01
C GLY A 120 10.74 21.29 1.04
N ASP A 121 11.11 21.95 2.14
CA ASP A 121 11.80 21.30 3.26
C ASP A 121 10.89 20.32 4.00
N ASP A 122 9.60 20.65 4.18
CA ASP A 122 8.61 19.73 4.75
C ASP A 122 8.43 18.49 3.86
N ILE A 123 8.29 18.66 2.55
CA ILE A 123 8.21 17.56 1.57
C ILE A 123 9.48 16.70 1.64
N LYS A 124 10.67 17.30 1.65
CA LYS A 124 11.95 16.57 1.76
C LYS A 124 12.07 15.80 3.06
N SER A 125 11.51 16.32 4.15
CA SER A 125 11.49 15.62 5.45
C SER A 125 10.70 14.31 5.39
N LYS A 126 9.73 14.21 4.47
CA LYS A 126 8.91 13.02 4.18
C LYS A 126 9.53 12.14 3.08
N SER A 127 10.75 12.42 2.65
CA SER A 127 11.47 11.72 1.58
C SER A 127 11.40 10.19 1.70
N GLY A 128 11.12 9.52 0.60
CA GLY A 128 10.90 8.08 0.53
C GLY A 128 9.48 7.63 0.85
N LYS A 129 8.60 8.55 1.29
CA LYS A 129 7.17 8.32 1.53
C LYS A 129 6.26 9.12 0.59
N VAL A 130 6.80 10.19 -0.03
CA VAL A 130 6.04 11.00 -1.00
C VAL A 130 6.03 10.27 -2.34
N VAL A 131 4.83 10.03 -2.87
CA VAL A 131 4.61 9.26 -4.11
C VAL A 131 4.19 10.14 -5.27
N ASP A 132 3.46 11.23 -5.00
CA ASP A 132 3.01 12.20 -6.00
C ASP A 132 2.75 13.57 -5.37
N ILE A 133 2.77 14.62 -6.19
CA ILE A 133 2.47 15.99 -5.81
C ILE A 133 1.64 16.64 -6.92
N ASP A 134 0.37 17.00 -6.63
CA ASP A 134 -0.45 17.75 -7.58
C ASP A 134 -0.40 19.24 -7.25
N ILE A 135 -0.07 20.08 -8.22
CA ILE A 135 -0.06 21.53 -8.10
C ILE A 135 -1.13 22.11 -9.01
N ILE A 136 -2.16 22.71 -8.40
CA ILE A 136 -3.36 23.15 -9.09
C ILE A 136 -3.54 24.67 -8.91
N GLY A 137 -3.48 25.41 -10.01
CA GLY A 137 -3.70 26.85 -10.01
C GLY A 137 -5.18 27.22 -10.18
N HIS A 138 -5.61 28.27 -9.48
CA HIS A 138 -6.98 28.81 -9.57
C HIS A 138 -6.98 30.32 -9.69
N THR A 139 -8.03 30.86 -10.33
CA THR A 139 -8.32 32.29 -10.40
C THR A 139 -9.68 32.61 -9.78
N ASP A 140 -9.99 33.87 -9.64
CA ASP A 140 -11.37 34.31 -9.48
C ASP A 140 -12.05 34.46 -10.86
N SER A 141 -13.35 34.78 -10.88
CA SER A 141 -14.14 34.95 -12.10
C SER A 141 -13.96 36.31 -12.80
N THR A 142 -12.90 37.05 -12.49
CA THR A 142 -12.61 38.32 -13.10
C THR A 142 -11.84 38.13 -14.41
N GLY A 143 -12.42 38.54 -15.53
CA GLY A 143 -11.78 38.47 -16.84
C GLY A 143 -12.31 37.32 -17.73
N PRO A 144 -11.70 37.12 -18.91
CA PRO A 144 -12.08 36.04 -19.80
C PRO A 144 -11.65 34.66 -19.27
N GLU A 145 -12.49 33.65 -19.45
CA GLU A 145 -12.24 32.27 -18.99
C GLU A 145 -10.93 31.70 -19.56
N ASP A 146 -10.70 31.87 -20.89
CA ASP A 146 -9.45 31.38 -21.53
C ASP A 146 -8.20 32.05 -20.94
N TYR A 147 -8.30 33.34 -20.57
CA TYR A 147 -7.21 34.06 -19.92
C TYR A 147 -6.96 33.49 -18.51
N ASN A 148 -8.01 33.27 -17.73
CA ASN A 148 -7.96 32.71 -16.39
C ASN A 148 -7.39 31.29 -16.40
N GLN A 149 -7.80 30.49 -17.40
CA GLN A 149 -7.23 29.16 -17.58
C GLN A 149 -5.70 29.22 -17.79
N GLY A 150 -5.25 30.01 -18.77
CA GLY A 150 -3.81 30.14 -19.03
C GLY A 150 -3.02 30.77 -17.87
N LEU A 151 -3.60 31.72 -17.12
CA LEU A 151 -2.96 32.34 -15.97
C LEU A 151 -2.79 31.35 -14.82
N SER A 152 -3.82 30.53 -14.56
CA SER A 152 -3.76 29.50 -13.51
C SER A 152 -2.70 28.44 -13.80
N GLU A 153 -2.61 27.97 -15.05
CA GLU A 153 -1.57 27.03 -15.50
C GLU A 153 -0.16 27.59 -15.31
N ARG A 154 0.09 28.83 -15.78
CA ARG A 154 1.43 29.44 -15.63
C ARG A 154 1.82 29.63 -14.17
N ARG A 155 0.86 29.97 -13.29
CA ARG A 155 1.12 30.10 -11.85
C ARG A 155 1.45 28.76 -11.19
N ALA A 156 0.67 27.72 -11.52
CA ALA A 156 0.96 26.36 -11.06
C ALA A 156 2.36 25.90 -11.53
N GLN A 157 2.68 26.17 -12.81
CA GLN A 157 4.00 25.85 -13.37
C GLN A 157 5.13 26.58 -12.65
N ALA A 158 4.97 27.88 -12.36
CA ALA A 158 5.99 28.64 -11.65
C ALA A 158 6.25 28.14 -10.23
N VAL A 159 5.20 27.63 -9.54
CA VAL A 159 5.34 26.96 -8.24
C VAL A 159 6.08 25.62 -8.41
N ALA A 160 5.70 24.83 -9.40
CA ALA A 160 6.36 23.55 -9.69
C ALA A 160 7.86 23.72 -10.00
N ASP A 161 8.20 24.66 -10.89
CA ASP A 161 9.58 24.96 -11.27
C ASP A 161 10.42 25.35 -10.04
N TYR A 162 9.84 26.12 -9.12
CA TYR A 162 10.53 26.49 -7.89
C TYR A 162 10.75 25.28 -6.97
N ILE A 163 9.73 24.46 -6.74
CA ILE A 163 9.82 23.24 -5.91
C ILE A 163 10.83 22.25 -6.51
N ILE A 164 10.88 22.10 -7.83
CA ILE A 164 11.88 21.31 -8.53
C ILE A 164 13.29 21.89 -8.29
N SER A 165 13.45 23.22 -8.36
CA SER A 165 14.74 23.86 -8.10
C SER A 165 15.24 23.67 -6.66
N GLU A 166 14.33 23.44 -5.72
CA GLU A 166 14.64 23.05 -4.33
C GLU A 166 15.06 21.59 -4.19
N GLY A 167 15.02 20.79 -5.27
CA GLY A 167 15.51 19.40 -5.31
C GLY A 167 14.44 18.34 -5.14
N ILE A 168 13.16 18.67 -5.33
CA ILE A 168 12.08 17.69 -5.43
C ILE A 168 12.10 17.08 -6.84
N ASP A 169 11.86 15.77 -6.95
CA ASP A 169 11.88 15.06 -8.23
C ASP A 169 10.70 15.48 -9.10
N ALA A 170 10.99 15.99 -10.30
CA ALA A 170 9.97 16.40 -11.26
C ALA A 170 9.05 15.25 -11.72
N SER A 171 9.50 13.99 -11.61
CA SER A 171 8.72 12.83 -12.05
C SER A 171 7.50 12.50 -11.18
N ILE A 172 7.43 13.09 -9.97
CA ILE A 172 6.31 12.92 -9.04
C ILE A 172 5.42 14.17 -8.97
N ILE A 173 5.65 15.17 -9.83
CA ILE A 173 4.91 16.44 -9.81
C ILE A 173 4.00 16.51 -11.03
N ASP A 174 2.69 16.60 -10.78
CA ASP A 174 1.67 16.90 -11.78
C ASP A 174 1.20 18.36 -11.65
N VAL A 175 1.07 19.04 -12.78
CA VAL A 175 0.73 20.48 -12.82
C VAL A 175 -0.53 20.69 -13.64
N SER A 176 -1.49 21.42 -13.07
CA SER A 176 -2.70 21.81 -13.79
C SER A 176 -3.18 23.22 -13.43
N GLY A 177 -3.95 23.81 -14.32
CA GLY A 177 -4.71 25.02 -14.05
C GLY A 177 -6.20 24.73 -14.19
N GLU A 178 -6.99 25.20 -13.26
CA GLU A 178 -8.45 25.08 -13.29
C GLU A 178 -9.16 26.41 -13.53
N GLY A 179 -8.40 27.49 -13.78
CA GLY A 179 -8.96 28.80 -14.01
C GLY A 179 -9.95 29.18 -12.90
N GLU A 180 -11.14 29.63 -13.29
CA GLU A 180 -12.23 30.00 -12.38
C GLU A 180 -13.25 28.89 -12.10
N SER A 181 -13.02 27.65 -12.63
CA SER A 181 -14.03 26.59 -12.66
C SER A 181 -14.36 26.00 -11.29
N ASN A 182 -13.42 26.04 -10.33
CA ASN A 182 -13.57 25.44 -9.00
C ASN A 182 -13.42 26.47 -7.87
N PRO A 183 -14.40 27.39 -7.69
CA PRO A 183 -14.37 28.38 -6.62
C PRO A 183 -14.63 27.73 -5.25
N ILE A 184 -13.89 28.19 -4.22
CA ILE A 184 -14.09 27.79 -2.82
C ILE A 184 -14.90 28.82 -2.03
N ALA A 185 -15.08 30.03 -2.58
CA ALA A 185 -15.85 31.11 -2.01
C ALA A 185 -16.65 31.86 -3.09
N SER A 186 -17.57 32.75 -2.68
CA SER A 186 -18.36 33.53 -3.65
C SER A 186 -17.51 34.50 -4.43
N ASN A 187 -17.63 34.48 -5.74
CA ASN A 187 -17.02 35.48 -6.64
C ASN A 187 -17.69 36.85 -6.60
N ASP A 188 -18.86 37.02 -5.95
CA ASP A 188 -19.56 38.29 -5.84
C ASP A 188 -18.84 39.24 -4.87
N THR A 189 -18.15 38.71 -3.86
CA THR A 189 -17.45 39.49 -2.85
C THR A 189 -15.96 39.62 -3.16
N ARG A 190 -15.35 40.73 -2.71
CA ARG A 190 -13.92 40.95 -2.85
C ARG A 190 -13.12 39.91 -2.07
N GLU A 191 -13.59 39.56 -0.88
CA GLU A 191 -12.99 38.61 0.03
C GLU A 191 -13.03 37.20 -0.59
N GLY A 192 -14.20 36.77 -1.10
CA GLY A 192 -14.33 35.47 -1.73
C GLY A 192 -13.50 35.33 -3.01
N ARG A 193 -13.40 36.38 -3.83
CA ARG A 193 -12.47 36.39 -4.97
C ARG A 193 -11.01 36.24 -4.51
N ALA A 194 -10.63 36.83 -3.38
CA ALA A 194 -9.28 36.69 -2.84
C ALA A 194 -8.98 35.26 -2.39
N GLU A 195 -9.98 34.55 -1.85
CA GLU A 195 -9.87 33.13 -1.50
C GLU A 195 -9.80 32.23 -2.74
N ASN A 196 -10.54 32.56 -3.81
CA ASN A 196 -10.52 31.80 -5.04
C ASN A 196 -9.17 31.91 -5.78
N ARG A 197 -8.47 33.04 -5.66
CA ARG A 197 -7.10 33.21 -6.20
C ARG A 197 -6.09 32.46 -5.36
N ARG A 198 -5.90 31.19 -5.63
CA ARG A 198 -5.04 30.28 -4.85
C ARG A 198 -4.27 29.31 -5.74
N VAL A 199 -3.26 28.69 -5.14
CA VAL A 199 -2.63 27.47 -5.64
C VAL A 199 -2.83 26.42 -4.57
N ASP A 200 -3.41 25.29 -4.97
CA ASP A 200 -3.56 24.10 -4.14
C ASP A 200 -2.40 23.16 -4.44
N ILE A 201 -1.77 22.63 -3.39
CA ILE A 201 -0.66 21.67 -3.48
C ILE A 201 -1.06 20.45 -2.65
N ASN A 202 -1.30 19.33 -3.33
CA ASN A 202 -1.66 18.06 -2.70
C ASN A 202 -0.44 17.15 -2.71
N VAL A 203 0.01 16.71 -1.56
CA VAL A 203 1.17 15.82 -1.40
C VAL A 203 0.67 14.44 -1.01
N GLY A 204 0.83 13.46 -1.88
CA GLY A 204 0.50 12.07 -1.63
C GLY A 204 1.59 11.39 -0.82
N VAL A 205 1.25 10.93 0.38
CA VAL A 205 2.18 10.28 1.31
C VAL A 205 1.76 8.83 1.54
N GLU A 206 2.66 7.90 1.25
CA GLU A 206 2.46 6.49 1.53
C GLU A 206 2.49 6.22 3.04
N GLN A 207 1.45 5.57 3.57
CA GLN A 207 1.38 5.17 4.97
C GLN A 207 2.03 3.81 5.19
N PRO A 208 2.87 3.65 6.23
CA PRO A 208 3.37 2.33 6.61
C PRO A 208 2.20 1.42 7.04
N GLN A 209 2.19 0.21 6.50
CA GLN A 209 1.24 -0.85 6.89
C GLN A 209 1.67 -1.54 8.18
#